data_10cedd269459b5a9bc93a834f71c8c03
#
_entry.id   10cedd269459b5a9bc93a834f71c8c03
#
_cell.length_a   1.000
_cell.length_b   1.000
_cell.length_c   1.000
_cell.angle_alpha   90.00
_cell.angle_beta   90.00
_cell.angle_gamma   90.00
#
_symmetry.space_group_name_H-M   'P 1'
#
loop_
_entity.id
_entity.type
_entity.pdbx_description
1 polymer ?
#
loop_
_entity_poly.entity_id
_entity_poly.type
_entity_poly.pdbx_seq_one_letter_code
_entity_poly.pdbx_strand_id
1 'polypeptide(L)'
;MISNAEASGLFKWFPILAMVLTPFLGMFIDYKGKGASMMMIGAIIMVICHSVFAFVLPVYPSKSLALCTILVLGVSFSLVPASMWPSVPKIIDEKILGSAYCLIFWVQNIGLCLVPMLIGTLRVSTNGYVVPMIVFASFGVLAFLLSLALKVEDKKKGYGLELPNKK
;
A
#
# COMPACT_ATOMS: atom_id res chain seq x y z
N MET A 1 22.08 16.22 7.32
CA MET A 1 21.62 15.21 6.34
C MET A 1 21.62 13.84 7.01
N ILE A 2 20.62 13.00 6.75
CA ILE A 2 20.62 11.60 7.20
C ILE A 2 21.57 10.82 6.29
N SER A 3 22.54 10.09 6.87
CA SER A 3 23.46 9.25 6.09
C SER A 3 22.74 8.04 5.49
N ASN A 4 23.30 7.45 4.42
CA ASN A 4 22.72 6.24 3.80
C ASN A 4 22.64 5.06 4.80
N ALA A 5 23.61 4.94 5.70
CA ALA A 5 23.62 3.92 6.73
C ALA A 5 22.47 4.13 7.76
N GLU A 6 22.25 5.38 8.16
CA GLU A 6 21.13 5.74 9.04
C GLU A 6 19.78 5.53 8.37
N ALA A 7 19.65 5.90 7.09
CA ALA A 7 18.42 5.67 6.32
C ALA A 7 18.09 4.17 6.21
N SER A 8 19.09 3.33 5.89
CA SER A 8 18.94 1.87 5.87
C SER A 8 18.57 1.31 7.25
N GLY A 9 19.17 1.87 8.32
CA GLY A 9 18.86 1.52 9.70
C GLY A 9 17.40 1.86 10.09
N LEU A 10 16.85 2.94 9.57
CA LEU A 10 15.44 3.30 9.78
C LEU A 10 14.51 2.41 8.97
N PHE A 11 14.87 2.10 7.73
CA PHE A 11 14.02 1.32 6.83
C PHE A 11 13.75 -0.12 7.31
N LYS A 12 14.64 -0.71 8.11
CA LYS A 12 14.41 -2.06 8.68
C LYS A 12 13.14 -2.17 9.53
N TRP A 13 12.68 -1.08 10.14
CA TRP A 13 11.48 -1.06 10.94
C TRP A 13 10.19 -1.22 10.11
N PHE A 14 10.24 -0.85 8.83
CA PHE A 14 9.11 -1.00 7.91
C PHE A 14 8.66 -2.47 7.75
N PRO A 15 9.52 -3.42 7.31
CA PRO A 15 9.11 -4.82 7.18
C PRO A 15 8.81 -5.49 8.52
N ILE A 16 9.51 -5.13 9.59
CA ILE A 16 9.23 -5.67 10.94
C ILE A 16 7.82 -5.29 11.38
N LEU A 17 7.45 -4.02 11.25
CA LEU A 17 6.12 -3.55 11.58
C LEU A 17 5.06 -4.22 10.71
N ALA A 18 5.30 -4.32 9.39
CA ALA A 18 4.38 -4.96 8.48
C ALA A 18 4.15 -6.44 8.82
N MET A 19 5.20 -7.17 9.16
CA MET A 19 5.12 -8.58 9.58
C MET A 19 4.25 -8.75 10.82
N VAL A 20 4.38 -7.86 11.80
CA VAL A 20 3.58 -7.90 13.02
C VAL A 20 2.15 -7.45 12.79
N LEU A 21 1.94 -6.34 12.07
CA LEU A 21 0.61 -5.75 11.90
C LEU A 21 -0.30 -6.52 10.96
N THR A 22 0.24 -7.16 9.91
CA THR A 22 -0.59 -7.82 8.89
C THR A 22 -1.57 -8.85 9.48
N PRO A 23 -1.17 -9.79 10.38
CA PRO A 23 -2.13 -10.73 10.96
C PRO A 23 -3.18 -10.04 11.85
N PHE A 24 -2.82 -9.00 12.61
CA PHE A 24 -3.79 -8.27 13.43
C PHE A 24 -4.79 -7.50 12.58
N LEU A 25 -4.33 -6.85 11.52
CA LEU A 25 -5.21 -6.16 10.59
C LEU A 25 -6.10 -7.14 9.82
N GLY A 26 -5.57 -8.30 9.42
CA GLY A 26 -6.36 -9.37 8.82
C GLY A 26 -7.48 -9.82 9.75
N MET A 27 -7.18 -10.15 10.99
CA MET A 27 -8.20 -10.51 12.00
C MET A 27 -9.23 -9.38 12.23
N PHE A 28 -8.78 -8.13 12.28
CA PHE A 28 -9.66 -6.98 12.43
C PHE A 28 -10.63 -6.87 11.26
N ILE A 29 -10.14 -7.03 10.03
CA ILE A 29 -10.96 -6.95 8.81
C ILE A 29 -11.90 -8.15 8.72
N ASP A 30 -11.45 -9.34 9.10
CA ASP A 30 -12.30 -10.52 9.14
C ASP A 30 -13.48 -10.36 10.10
N TYR A 31 -13.25 -9.69 11.23
CA TYR A 31 -14.29 -9.46 12.25
C TYR A 31 -15.18 -8.24 11.93
N LYS A 32 -14.58 -7.13 11.50
CA LYS A 32 -15.32 -5.87 11.27
C LYS A 32 -15.83 -5.70 9.83
N GLY A 33 -15.20 -6.39 8.87
CA GLY A 33 -15.41 -6.16 7.45
C GLY A 33 -14.75 -4.87 6.98
N LYS A 34 -15.43 -4.15 6.08
CA LYS A 34 -14.99 -2.88 5.48
C LYS A 34 -13.73 -3.01 4.62
N GLY A 35 -13.57 -4.14 3.90
CA GLY A 35 -12.38 -4.41 3.09
C GLY A 35 -12.07 -3.31 2.08
N ALA A 36 -13.04 -2.88 1.28
CA ALA A 36 -12.83 -1.81 0.30
C ALA A 36 -12.50 -0.46 0.97
N SER A 37 -13.17 -0.14 2.10
CA SER A 37 -12.88 1.07 2.88
C SER A 37 -11.46 1.06 3.45
N MET A 38 -10.97 -0.08 3.92
CA MET A 38 -9.61 -0.22 4.45
C MET A 38 -8.55 -0.09 3.37
N MET A 39 -8.80 -0.61 2.15
CA MET A 39 -7.92 -0.37 0.99
C MET A 39 -7.83 1.13 0.67
N MET A 40 -8.95 1.86 0.69
CA MET A 40 -8.96 3.32 0.47
C MET A 40 -8.15 4.06 1.53
N ILE A 41 -8.30 3.70 2.81
CA ILE A 41 -7.54 4.30 3.92
C ILE A 41 -6.05 4.04 3.73
N GLY A 42 -5.66 2.80 3.41
CA GLY A 42 -4.27 2.45 3.10
C GLY A 42 -3.70 3.31 1.96
N ALA A 43 -4.44 3.46 0.87
CA ALA A 43 -4.03 4.29 -0.26
C ALA A 43 -3.85 5.79 0.12
N ILE A 44 -4.76 6.35 0.91
CA ILE A 44 -4.64 7.73 1.41
C ILE A 44 -3.38 7.90 2.27
N ILE A 45 -3.14 6.98 3.22
CA ILE A 45 -1.95 7.01 4.07
C ILE A 45 -0.68 6.95 3.21
N MET A 46 -0.66 6.10 2.18
CA MET A 46 0.45 6.00 1.23
C MET A 46 0.73 7.34 0.53
N VAL A 47 -0.31 8.03 0.03
CA VAL A 47 -0.18 9.35 -0.59
C VAL A 47 0.42 10.35 0.39
N ILE A 48 -0.12 10.41 1.61
CA ILE A 48 0.36 11.35 2.65
C ILE A 48 1.84 11.08 2.96
N CYS A 49 2.22 9.83 3.22
CA CYS A 49 3.60 9.47 3.55
C CYS A 49 4.59 9.85 2.44
N HIS A 50 4.26 9.53 1.18
CA HIS A 50 5.15 9.87 0.06
C HIS A 50 5.19 11.38 -0.20
N SER A 51 4.09 12.11 0.06
CA SER A 51 4.09 13.57 0.01
C SER A 51 4.98 14.18 1.11
N VAL A 52 4.97 13.62 2.32
CA VAL A 52 5.89 14.03 3.39
C VAL A 52 7.35 13.80 2.98
N PHE A 53 7.67 12.65 2.38
CA PHE A 53 9.02 12.39 1.88
C PHE A 53 9.41 13.31 0.72
N ALA A 54 8.48 13.69 -0.16
CA ALA A 54 8.76 14.53 -1.30
C ALA A 54 8.96 16.02 -0.92
N PHE A 55 8.13 16.54 -0.02
CA PHE A 55 8.02 17.99 0.18
C PHE A 55 8.43 18.46 1.58
N VAL A 56 8.18 17.67 2.62
CA VAL A 56 8.43 18.09 4.01
C VAL A 56 9.84 17.73 4.45
N LEU A 57 10.24 16.48 4.24
CA LEU A 57 11.53 15.99 4.72
C LEU A 57 12.75 16.68 4.08
N PRO A 58 12.75 17.11 2.80
CA PRO A 58 13.84 17.89 2.23
C PRO A 58 14.01 19.26 2.86
N VAL A 59 12.90 19.89 3.32
CA VAL A 59 12.92 21.22 3.96
C VAL A 59 13.25 21.11 5.45
N TYR A 60 12.70 20.11 6.13
CA TYR A 60 12.89 19.86 7.56
C TYR A 60 13.47 18.45 7.80
N PRO A 61 14.79 18.27 7.58
CA PRO A 61 15.43 16.96 7.72
C PRO A 61 15.50 16.54 9.19
N SER A 62 14.55 15.70 9.60
CA SER A 62 14.45 15.15 10.96
C SER A 62 14.41 13.63 10.93
N LYS A 63 15.28 12.98 11.74
CA LYS A 63 15.29 11.52 11.89
C LYS A 63 13.98 11.01 12.49
N SER A 64 13.43 11.72 13.47
CA SER A 64 12.16 11.36 14.10
C SER A 64 11.00 11.44 13.12
N LEU A 65 10.94 12.50 12.30
CA LEU A 65 9.93 12.64 11.25
C LEU A 65 10.05 11.50 10.22
N ALA A 66 11.26 11.20 9.76
CA ALA A 66 11.50 10.10 8.83
C ALA A 66 11.04 8.75 9.41
N LEU A 67 11.41 8.47 10.67
CA LEU A 67 11.00 7.23 11.35
C LEU A 67 9.48 7.16 11.50
N CYS A 68 8.82 8.20 11.99
CA CYS A 68 7.36 8.24 12.10
C CYS A 68 6.68 7.99 10.74
N THR A 69 7.16 8.64 9.69
CA THR A 69 6.61 8.47 8.34
C THR A 69 6.80 7.04 7.82
N ILE A 70 7.97 6.42 8.07
CA ILE A 70 8.24 5.01 7.71
C ILE A 70 7.29 4.07 8.47
N LEU A 71 7.07 4.29 9.76
CA LEU A 71 6.15 3.46 10.56
C LEU A 71 4.71 3.59 10.06
N VAL A 72 4.25 4.80 9.79
CA VAL A 72 2.90 5.05 9.24
C VAL A 72 2.76 4.43 7.84
N LEU A 73 3.81 4.50 7.02
CA LEU A 73 3.85 3.82 5.72
C LEU A 73 3.76 2.30 5.87
N GLY A 74 4.41 1.73 6.90
CA GLY A 74 4.31 0.30 7.24
C GLY A 74 2.88 -0.13 7.57
N VAL A 75 2.10 0.72 8.27
CA VAL A 75 0.67 0.48 8.50
C VAL A 75 -0.09 0.44 7.18
N SER A 76 0.12 1.41 6.30
CA SER A 76 -0.50 1.44 4.96
C SER A 76 -0.18 0.18 4.15
N PHE A 77 1.10 -0.20 4.13
CA PHE A 77 1.57 -1.39 3.43
C PHE A 77 0.96 -2.69 3.94
N SER A 78 0.70 -2.79 5.24
CA SER A 78 0.03 -3.95 5.84
C SER A 78 -1.47 -3.97 5.59
N LEU A 79 -2.10 -2.79 5.59
CA LEU A 79 -3.55 -2.65 5.50
C LEU A 79 -4.10 -3.06 4.13
N VAL A 80 -3.40 -2.70 3.04
CA VAL A 80 -3.86 -2.98 1.68
C VAL A 80 -3.91 -4.49 1.40
N PRO A 81 -2.85 -5.30 1.57
CA PRO A 81 -2.94 -6.73 1.32
C PRO A 81 -3.86 -7.44 2.31
N ALA A 82 -3.88 -7.04 3.59
CA ALA A 82 -4.80 -7.61 4.58
C ALA A 82 -6.27 -7.43 4.18
N SER A 83 -6.60 -6.39 3.40
CA SER A 83 -7.95 -6.14 2.90
C SER A 83 -8.20 -6.76 1.53
N MET A 84 -7.22 -6.72 0.64
CA MET A 84 -7.35 -7.11 -0.76
C MET A 84 -7.49 -8.62 -0.90
N TRP A 85 -6.61 -9.40 -0.27
CA TRP A 85 -6.60 -10.85 -0.44
C TRP A 85 -7.91 -11.55 -0.01
N PRO A 86 -8.51 -11.21 1.15
CA PRO A 86 -9.81 -11.76 1.54
C PRO A 86 -10.98 -11.24 0.69
N SER A 87 -10.81 -10.17 -0.07
CA SER A 87 -11.86 -9.62 -0.94
C SER A 87 -12.00 -10.38 -2.25
N VAL A 88 -10.92 -11.02 -2.73
CA VAL A 88 -10.93 -11.74 -4.02
C VAL A 88 -12.00 -12.85 -4.08
N PRO A 89 -12.10 -13.77 -3.09
CA PRO A 89 -13.10 -14.83 -3.14
C PRO A 89 -14.55 -14.35 -2.96
N LYS A 90 -14.76 -13.08 -2.56
CA LYS A 90 -16.11 -12.50 -2.53
C LYS A 90 -16.59 -12.04 -3.91
N ILE A 91 -15.68 -11.83 -4.85
CA ILE A 91 -15.95 -11.28 -6.18
C ILE A 91 -15.90 -12.37 -7.26
N ILE A 92 -15.04 -13.36 -7.06
CA ILE A 92 -14.67 -14.37 -8.05
C ILE A 92 -15.28 -15.72 -7.68
N ASP A 93 -15.84 -16.41 -8.67
CA ASP A 93 -16.36 -17.78 -8.50
C ASP A 93 -15.23 -18.74 -8.06
N GLU A 94 -15.53 -19.65 -7.12
CA GLU A 94 -14.58 -20.62 -6.59
C GLU A 94 -13.91 -21.46 -7.68
N LYS A 95 -14.62 -21.77 -8.79
CA LYS A 95 -14.10 -22.58 -9.89
C LYS A 95 -12.90 -21.94 -10.60
N ILE A 96 -12.82 -20.62 -10.62
CA ILE A 96 -11.76 -19.87 -11.31
C ILE A 96 -10.88 -19.08 -10.36
N LEU A 97 -11.06 -19.24 -9.05
CA LEU A 97 -10.37 -18.48 -8.00
C LEU A 97 -8.85 -18.63 -8.09
N GLY A 98 -8.37 -19.86 -8.36
CA GLY A 98 -6.93 -20.12 -8.55
C GLY A 98 -6.36 -19.32 -9.73
N SER A 99 -7.06 -19.29 -10.86
CA SER A 99 -6.64 -18.52 -12.04
C SER A 99 -6.65 -17.01 -11.76
N ALA A 100 -7.63 -16.53 -11.01
CA ALA A 100 -7.71 -15.13 -10.59
C ALA A 100 -6.50 -14.73 -9.72
N TYR A 101 -6.14 -15.55 -8.73
CA TYR A 101 -4.94 -15.30 -7.94
C TYR A 101 -3.67 -15.34 -8.77
N CYS A 102 -3.53 -16.30 -9.70
CA CYS A 102 -2.38 -16.34 -10.61
C CYS A 102 -2.26 -15.05 -11.44
N LEU A 103 -3.37 -14.53 -11.96
CA LEU A 103 -3.37 -13.29 -12.71
C LEU A 103 -2.96 -12.09 -11.85
N ILE A 104 -3.48 -12.00 -10.63
CA ILE A 104 -3.13 -10.94 -9.67
C ILE A 104 -1.62 -10.99 -9.35
N PHE A 105 -1.09 -12.17 -9.05
CA PHE A 105 0.34 -12.35 -8.80
C PHE A 105 1.19 -12.04 -10.02
N TRP A 106 0.74 -12.38 -11.22
CA TRP A 106 1.44 -12.06 -12.46
C TRP A 106 1.56 -10.54 -12.65
N VAL A 107 0.46 -9.80 -12.52
CA VAL A 107 0.45 -8.33 -12.59
C VAL A 107 1.33 -7.72 -11.48
N GLN A 108 1.25 -8.24 -10.26
CA GLN A 108 2.08 -7.80 -9.14
C GLN A 108 3.58 -7.97 -9.44
N ASN A 109 3.99 -9.11 -10.00
CA ASN A 109 5.39 -9.37 -10.33
C ASN A 109 5.91 -8.46 -11.46
N ILE A 110 5.07 -8.12 -12.45
CA ILE A 110 5.42 -7.09 -13.44
C ILE A 110 5.70 -5.76 -12.74
N GLY A 111 4.84 -5.35 -11.81
CA GLY A 111 5.04 -4.14 -11.03
C GLY A 111 6.33 -4.18 -10.20
N LEU A 112 6.60 -5.30 -9.52
CA LEU A 112 7.83 -5.50 -8.74
C LEU A 112 9.10 -5.45 -9.58
N CYS A 113 9.03 -5.80 -10.85
CA CYS A 113 10.15 -5.70 -11.79
C CYS A 113 10.30 -4.25 -12.33
N LEU A 114 9.22 -3.68 -12.87
CA LEU A 114 9.30 -2.41 -13.61
C LEU A 114 9.39 -1.19 -12.70
N VAL A 115 8.71 -1.18 -11.56
CA VAL A 115 8.68 0.01 -10.68
C VAL A 115 10.05 0.33 -10.10
N PRO A 116 10.85 -0.62 -9.56
CA PRO A 116 12.20 -0.32 -9.08
C PRO A 116 13.12 0.20 -10.17
N MET A 117 13.01 -0.32 -11.41
CA MET A 117 13.78 0.16 -12.56
C MET A 117 13.42 1.61 -12.91
N LEU A 118 12.12 1.92 -12.98
CA LEU A 118 11.64 3.28 -13.21
C LEU A 118 12.15 4.26 -12.13
N ILE A 119 12.00 3.89 -10.88
CA ILE A 119 12.40 4.71 -9.73
C ILE A 119 13.93 4.91 -9.71
N GLY A 120 14.70 3.88 -10.01
CA GLY A 120 16.16 3.98 -10.12
C GLY A 120 16.58 4.95 -11.22
N THR A 121 15.98 4.85 -12.41
CA THR A 121 16.23 5.75 -13.54
C THR A 121 15.85 7.20 -13.20
N LEU A 122 14.68 7.41 -12.61
CA LEU A 122 14.22 8.75 -12.20
C LEU A 122 15.15 9.37 -11.15
N ARG A 123 15.62 8.59 -10.16
CA ARG A 123 16.56 9.06 -9.16
C ARG A 123 17.86 9.56 -9.79
N VAL A 124 18.40 8.82 -10.75
CA VAL A 124 19.65 9.19 -11.43
C VAL A 124 19.43 10.42 -12.32
N SER A 125 18.38 10.43 -13.13
CA SER A 125 18.12 11.52 -14.08
C SER A 125 17.77 12.85 -13.42
N THR A 126 17.14 12.82 -12.23
CA THR A 126 16.73 14.03 -11.50
C THR A 126 17.71 14.42 -10.38
N ASN A 127 18.78 13.63 -10.17
CA ASN A 127 19.75 13.82 -9.08
C ASN A 127 19.08 13.97 -7.69
N GLY A 128 17.94 13.31 -7.46
CA GLY A 128 17.20 13.48 -6.21
C GLY A 128 16.12 12.42 -5.98
N TYR A 129 15.45 12.54 -4.84
CA TYR A 129 14.38 11.63 -4.42
C TYR A 129 12.98 12.25 -4.56
N VAL A 130 12.85 13.54 -4.80
CA VAL A 130 11.57 14.24 -4.85
C VAL A 130 10.67 13.66 -5.95
N VAL A 131 11.21 13.56 -7.18
CA VAL A 131 10.45 13.01 -8.32
C VAL A 131 10.06 11.55 -8.09
N PRO A 132 10.95 10.63 -7.67
CA PRO A 132 10.57 9.28 -7.25
C PRO A 132 9.43 9.23 -6.22
N MET A 133 9.46 10.09 -5.20
CA MET A 133 8.42 10.13 -4.17
C MET A 133 7.08 10.62 -4.72
N ILE A 134 7.08 11.59 -5.64
CA ILE A 134 5.86 12.05 -6.34
C ILE A 134 5.26 10.92 -7.18
N VAL A 135 6.09 10.13 -7.86
CA VAL A 135 5.61 8.96 -8.62
C VAL A 135 4.96 7.93 -7.70
N PHE A 136 5.56 7.63 -6.54
CA PHE A 136 4.91 6.75 -5.56
C PHE A 136 3.61 7.35 -5.02
N ALA A 137 3.55 8.65 -4.76
CA ALA A 137 2.31 9.32 -4.37
C ALA A 137 1.23 9.19 -5.46
N SER A 138 1.59 9.32 -6.74
CA SER A 138 0.66 9.14 -7.86
C SER A 138 0.11 7.71 -7.95
N PHE A 139 0.93 6.69 -7.68
CA PHE A 139 0.44 5.32 -7.54
C PHE A 139 -0.54 5.16 -6.37
N GLY A 140 -0.31 5.87 -5.27
CA GLY A 140 -1.25 5.90 -4.15
C GLY A 140 -2.59 6.53 -4.54
N VAL A 141 -2.58 7.63 -5.33
CA VAL A 141 -3.81 8.23 -5.86
C VAL A 141 -4.53 7.26 -6.80
N LEU A 142 -3.82 6.57 -7.68
CA LEU A 142 -4.39 5.56 -8.55
C LEU A 142 -5.02 4.41 -7.74
N ALA A 143 -4.32 3.93 -6.72
CA ALA A 143 -4.83 2.88 -5.83
C ALA A 143 -6.10 3.33 -5.10
N PHE A 144 -6.17 4.59 -4.67
CA PHE A 144 -7.37 5.17 -4.06
C PHE A 144 -8.54 5.18 -5.04
N LEU A 145 -8.33 5.65 -6.27
CA LEU A 145 -9.38 5.70 -7.30
C LEU A 145 -9.90 4.30 -7.66
N LEU A 146 -8.99 3.32 -7.79
CA LEU A 146 -9.38 1.93 -8.04
C LEU A 146 -10.14 1.31 -6.86
N SER A 147 -9.72 1.59 -5.63
CA SER A 147 -10.42 1.12 -4.42
C SER A 147 -11.81 1.77 -4.30
N LEU A 148 -11.93 3.05 -4.67
CA LEU A 148 -13.22 3.75 -4.73
C LEU A 148 -14.14 3.14 -5.79
N ALA A 149 -13.61 2.87 -7.00
CA ALA A 149 -14.37 2.22 -8.06
C ALA A 149 -14.84 0.82 -7.62
N LEU A 150 -13.97 0.05 -6.96
CA LEU A 150 -14.32 -1.25 -6.39
C LEU A 150 -15.44 -1.14 -5.35
N LYS A 151 -15.38 -0.14 -4.48
CA LYS A 151 -16.43 0.10 -3.46
C LYS A 151 -17.76 0.50 -4.08
N VAL A 152 -17.74 1.30 -5.16
CA VAL A 152 -18.95 1.68 -5.89
C VAL A 152 -19.56 0.45 -6.58
N GLU A 153 -18.73 -0.40 -7.17
CA GLU A 153 -19.19 -1.63 -7.83
C GLU A 153 -19.74 -2.65 -6.82
N ASP A 154 -19.10 -2.78 -5.66
CA ASP A 154 -19.60 -3.59 -4.53
C ASP A 154 -21.02 -3.18 -4.11
N LYS A 155 -21.26 -1.86 -4.03
CA LYS A 155 -22.60 -1.33 -3.72
C LYS A 155 -23.64 -1.67 -4.76
N LYS A 156 -23.27 -1.74 -6.05
CA LYS A 156 -24.18 -2.06 -7.15
C LYS A 156 -24.47 -3.54 -7.25
N LYS A 157 -23.46 -4.38 -7.07
CA LYS A 157 -23.54 -5.84 -7.29
C LYS A 157 -23.72 -6.66 -6.03
N GLY A 158 -23.52 -6.07 -4.85
CA GLY A 158 -23.75 -6.73 -3.57
C GLY A 158 -22.73 -7.84 -3.25
N TYR A 159 -21.47 -7.69 -3.63
CA TYR A 159 -20.41 -8.67 -3.34
C TYR A 159 -20.13 -8.84 -1.85
N GLY A 160 -20.47 -7.83 -1.04
CA GLY A 160 -20.28 -7.87 0.41
C GLY A 160 -18.85 -7.60 0.86
N LEU A 161 -18.12 -6.76 0.13
CA LEU A 161 -16.74 -6.39 0.49
C LEU A 161 -16.66 -5.61 1.80
N GLU A 162 -17.74 -4.92 2.15
CA GLU A 162 -17.85 -4.18 3.41
C GLU A 162 -18.39 -5.04 4.57
N LEU A 163 -18.80 -6.29 4.31
CA LEU A 163 -19.30 -7.20 5.34
C LEU A 163 -18.15 -8.00 5.97
N PRO A 164 -18.29 -8.38 7.26
CA PRO A 164 -17.36 -9.29 7.93
C PRO A 164 -17.23 -10.63 7.18
N ASN A 165 -16.05 -11.24 7.28
CA ASN A 165 -15.81 -12.59 6.75
C ASN A 165 -16.27 -13.68 7.75
N LYS A 166 -16.20 -13.35 9.04
CA LYS A 166 -16.71 -14.21 10.13
C LYS A 166 -18.04 -13.67 10.64
N LYS A 167 -19.02 -14.53 10.66
CA LYS A 167 -20.29 -14.29 11.38
C LYS A 167 -20.09 -14.55 12.86
#